data_0b0de46b7fd921481dc289ac0dd6c825
#
_entry.id   0b0de46b7fd921481dc289ac0dd6c825
#
_cell.length_a   1.000
_cell.length_b   1.000
_cell.length_c   1.000
_cell.angle_alpha   90.00
_cell.angle_beta   90.00
_cell.angle_gamma   90.00
#
_symmetry.space_group_name_H-M   'P 1'
#
loop_
_entity.id
_entity.type
_entity.pdbx_description
1 polymer ?
#
loop_
_entity_poly.entity_id
_entity_poly.type
_entity_poly.pdbx_seq_one_letter_code
_entity_poly.pdbx_strand_id
1 'polypeptide(L)'
;MATVIDDDRKKRLREIEIRIQDPRSIINVDCLIDAVQNIMSDCDHPAIRKIKNIDAFVSRYGNVSDNLNALRMKATDFNLIKVIGRGAFGEVQLVRHRSTKKVYAMKLLSKYEMVSLNQKIVFSTF
;
A
#
# COMPACT_ATOMS: atom_id res chain seq x y z
N MET A 1 9.27 -36.57 0.05
CA MET A 1 8.04 -35.76 -0.21
C MET A 1 8.07 -34.43 0.50
N ALA A 2 8.32 -34.38 1.81
CA ALA A 2 8.38 -33.12 2.55
C ALA A 2 9.45 -32.14 2.03
N THR A 3 10.60 -32.64 1.61
CA THR A 3 11.71 -31.83 1.06
C THR A 3 11.38 -31.15 -0.27
N VAL A 4 10.63 -31.82 -1.18
CA VAL A 4 10.23 -31.27 -2.48
C VAL A 4 9.21 -30.13 -2.29
N ILE A 5 8.24 -30.32 -1.42
CA ILE A 5 7.25 -29.29 -1.09
C ILE A 5 7.91 -28.07 -0.44
N ASP A 6 8.88 -28.29 0.43
CA ASP A 6 9.64 -27.24 1.10
C ASP A 6 10.50 -26.44 0.11
N ASP A 7 11.13 -27.14 -0.85
CA ASP A 7 11.90 -26.50 -1.92
C ASP A 7 11.03 -25.64 -2.84
N ASP A 8 9.85 -26.12 -3.22
CA ASP A 8 8.89 -25.34 -4.01
C ASP A 8 8.39 -24.13 -3.25
N ARG A 9 8.13 -24.28 -1.97
CA ARG A 9 7.70 -23.16 -1.10
C ARG A 9 8.80 -22.09 -1.00
N LYS A 10 10.03 -22.50 -0.79
CA LYS A 10 11.18 -21.58 -0.74
C LYS A 10 11.42 -20.88 -2.05
N LYS A 11 11.25 -21.58 -3.17
CA LYS A 11 11.34 -20.99 -4.50
C LYS A 11 10.28 -19.91 -4.73
N ARG A 12 9.01 -20.19 -4.39
CA ARG A 12 7.94 -19.20 -4.48
C ARG A 12 8.20 -17.99 -3.59
N LEU A 13 8.68 -18.21 -2.38
CA LEU A 13 9.03 -17.14 -1.45
C LEU A 13 10.10 -16.21 -2.05
N ARG A 14 11.17 -16.78 -2.61
CA ARG A 14 12.23 -16.00 -3.25
C ARG A 14 11.70 -15.17 -4.43
N GLU A 15 10.86 -15.75 -5.26
CA GLU A 15 10.25 -15.04 -6.40
C GLU A 15 9.36 -13.88 -5.94
N ILE A 16 8.57 -14.08 -4.90
CA ILE A 16 7.71 -13.04 -4.33
C ILE A 16 8.57 -11.94 -3.69
N GLU A 17 9.59 -12.30 -2.92
CA GLU A 17 10.49 -11.33 -2.27
C GLU A 17 11.15 -10.39 -3.27
N ILE A 18 11.63 -10.92 -4.39
CA ILE A 18 12.24 -10.11 -5.46
C ILE A 18 11.23 -9.08 -6.00
N ARG A 19 10.00 -9.51 -6.25
CA ARG A 19 8.95 -8.64 -6.79
C ARG A 19 8.43 -7.63 -5.78
N ILE A 20 8.27 -8.04 -4.53
CA ILE A 20 7.82 -7.17 -3.43
C ILE A 20 8.81 -6.03 -3.19
N GLN A 21 10.10 -6.32 -3.30
CA GLN A 21 11.16 -5.35 -3.06
C GLN A 21 11.40 -4.41 -4.26
N ASP A 22 10.97 -4.78 -5.46
CA ASP A 22 11.17 -3.97 -6.66
C ASP A 22 10.11 -2.85 -6.74
N PRO A 23 10.49 -1.58 -6.62
CA PRO A 23 9.54 -0.46 -6.67
C PRO A 23 8.80 -0.35 -8.01
N ARG A 24 9.32 -0.96 -9.07
CA ARG A 24 8.71 -0.94 -10.41
C ARG A 24 7.73 -2.09 -10.63
N SER A 25 7.73 -3.08 -9.77
CA SER A 25 6.79 -4.20 -9.83
C SER A 25 5.39 -3.75 -9.43
N ILE A 26 4.37 -4.22 -10.15
CA ILE A 26 2.97 -3.99 -9.78
C ILE A 26 2.56 -4.74 -8.51
N ILE A 27 3.37 -5.69 -8.08
CA ILE A 27 3.17 -6.42 -6.83
C ILE A 27 4.24 -6.07 -5.79
N ASN A 28 4.74 -4.84 -5.82
CA ASN A 28 5.60 -4.36 -4.74
C ASN A 28 4.82 -4.24 -3.41
N VAL A 29 5.53 -4.09 -2.33
CA VAL A 29 4.94 -4.09 -0.98
C VAL A 29 3.84 -3.03 -0.82
N ASP A 30 4.06 -1.83 -1.35
CA ASP A 30 3.09 -0.73 -1.21
C ASP A 30 1.82 -1.00 -2.03
N CYS A 31 1.96 -1.51 -3.25
CA CYS A 31 0.83 -1.89 -4.09
C CYS A 31 0.02 -3.03 -3.48
N LEU A 32 0.67 -4.02 -2.88
CA LEU A 32 -0.02 -5.13 -2.22
C LEU A 32 -0.80 -4.66 -0.98
N ILE A 33 -0.19 -3.82 -0.16
CA ILE A 33 -0.88 -3.25 1.00
C ILE A 33 -2.08 -2.41 0.55
N ASP A 34 -1.92 -1.56 -0.46
CA ASP A 34 -3.01 -0.77 -1.00
C ASP A 34 -4.15 -1.64 -1.56
N ALA A 35 -3.82 -2.71 -2.28
CA ALA A 35 -4.81 -3.63 -2.81
C ALA A 35 -5.65 -4.27 -1.69
N VAL A 36 -5.01 -4.76 -0.64
CA VAL A 36 -5.72 -5.34 0.51
C VAL A 36 -6.59 -4.31 1.21
N GLN A 37 -6.05 -3.11 1.46
CA GLN A 37 -6.79 -2.03 2.12
C GLN A 37 -8.01 -1.60 1.31
N ASN A 38 -7.89 -1.48 -0.01
CA ASN A 38 -9.00 -1.10 -0.88
C ASN A 38 -10.09 -2.18 -0.92
N ILE A 39 -9.72 -3.45 -1.02
CA ILE A 39 -10.67 -4.56 -0.98
C ILE A 39 -11.44 -4.56 0.35
N MET A 40 -10.74 -4.43 1.46
CA MET A 40 -11.38 -4.39 2.77
C MET A 40 -12.29 -3.18 2.93
N SER A 41 -11.85 -2.02 2.49
CA SER A 41 -12.64 -0.78 2.55
C SER A 41 -13.92 -0.88 1.71
N ASP A 42 -13.82 -1.44 0.52
CA ASP A 42 -14.98 -1.63 -0.36
C ASP A 42 -16.00 -2.63 0.21
N CYS A 43 -15.52 -3.67 0.87
CA CYS A 43 -16.37 -4.68 1.50
C CYS A 43 -16.96 -4.21 2.84
N ASP A 44 -16.28 -3.33 3.55
CA ASP A 44 -16.70 -2.84 4.88
C ASP A 44 -17.66 -1.67 4.77
N HIS A 45 -18.66 -1.79 3.92
CA HIS A 45 -19.74 -0.81 3.78
C HIS A 45 -21.04 -1.39 4.35
N PRO A 46 -21.81 -0.61 5.15
CA PRO A 46 -23.02 -1.14 5.80
C PRO A 46 -24.00 -1.81 4.85
N ALA A 47 -24.16 -1.28 3.65
CA ALA A 47 -25.07 -1.85 2.64
C ALA A 47 -24.59 -3.21 2.11
N ILE A 48 -23.28 -3.39 2.00
CA ILE A 48 -22.65 -4.62 1.48
C ILE A 48 -22.50 -5.66 2.58
N ARG A 49 -22.24 -5.24 3.82
CA ARG A 49 -22.13 -6.13 4.97
C ARG A 49 -23.42 -6.83 5.34
N LYS A 50 -24.55 -6.43 4.80
CA LYS A 50 -25.82 -7.16 4.89
C LYS A 50 -25.74 -8.53 4.20
N ILE A 51 -24.84 -8.70 3.24
CA ILE A 51 -24.59 -9.97 2.59
C ILE A 51 -23.74 -10.82 3.53
N LYS A 52 -24.28 -11.97 3.94
CA LYS A 52 -23.68 -12.84 4.97
C LYS A 52 -22.25 -13.24 4.67
N ASN A 53 -21.94 -13.60 3.43
CA ASN A 53 -20.59 -14.01 3.05
C ASN A 53 -19.59 -12.85 3.09
N ILE A 54 -20.03 -11.64 2.79
CA ILE A 54 -19.17 -10.43 2.85
C ILE A 54 -18.91 -10.06 4.31
N ASP A 55 -19.92 -10.10 5.14
CA ASP A 55 -19.74 -9.86 6.58
C ASP A 55 -18.77 -10.85 7.21
N ALA A 56 -18.88 -12.12 6.88
CA ALA A 56 -17.95 -13.15 7.32
C ALA A 56 -16.51 -12.90 6.83
N PHE A 57 -16.36 -12.47 5.58
CA PHE A 57 -15.05 -12.11 5.01
C PHE A 57 -14.41 -10.96 5.76
N VAL A 58 -15.14 -9.86 5.96
CA VAL A 58 -14.64 -8.67 6.67
C VAL A 58 -14.29 -9.03 8.11
N SER A 59 -15.12 -9.79 8.79
CA SER A 59 -14.87 -10.24 10.16
C SER A 59 -13.62 -11.11 10.27
N ARG A 60 -13.40 -11.98 9.27
CA ARG A 60 -12.25 -12.91 9.25
C ARG A 60 -10.93 -12.18 8.98
N TYR A 61 -10.91 -11.26 8.02
CA TYR A 61 -9.68 -10.64 7.52
C TYR A 61 -9.43 -9.22 8.03
N GLY A 62 -10.31 -8.67 8.86
CA GLY A 62 -10.16 -7.33 9.43
C GLY A 62 -8.85 -7.15 10.20
N ASN A 63 -8.47 -8.13 11.01
CA ASN A 63 -7.21 -8.09 11.77
C ASN A 63 -5.98 -8.14 10.85
N VAL A 64 -6.03 -8.91 9.76
CA VAL A 64 -4.95 -8.95 8.77
C VAL A 64 -4.80 -7.59 8.12
N SER A 65 -5.90 -6.97 7.73
CA SER A 65 -5.92 -5.62 7.17
C SER A 65 -5.35 -4.59 8.13
N ASP A 66 -5.72 -4.63 9.40
CA ASP A 66 -5.21 -3.72 10.43
C ASP A 66 -3.70 -3.89 10.63
N ASN A 67 -3.22 -5.12 10.67
CA ASN A 67 -1.79 -5.41 10.79
C ASN A 67 -1.00 -4.90 9.57
N LEU A 68 -1.54 -5.06 8.37
CA LEU A 68 -0.91 -4.54 7.16
C LEU A 68 -0.92 -3.01 7.12
N ASN A 69 -2.01 -2.39 7.57
CA ASN A 69 -2.08 -0.93 7.62
C ASN A 69 -1.04 -0.32 8.57
N ALA A 70 -0.68 -1.03 9.63
CA ALA A 70 0.38 -0.60 10.55
C ALA A 70 1.77 -0.56 9.88
N LEU A 71 1.97 -1.37 8.82
CA LEU A 71 3.21 -1.41 8.05
C LEU A 71 3.24 -0.41 6.89
N ARG A 72 2.13 0.29 6.65
CA ARG A 72 2.02 1.24 5.56
C ARG A 72 2.86 2.49 5.85
N MET A 73 3.55 2.98 4.81
CA MET A 73 4.22 4.27 4.90
C MET A 73 3.20 5.41 5.07
N LYS A 74 3.47 6.30 5.99
CA LYS A 74 2.63 7.47 6.30
C LYS A 74 3.39 8.75 6.02
N ALA A 75 2.68 9.82 5.69
CA ALA A 75 3.29 11.13 5.46
C ALA A 75 4.14 11.59 6.65
N THR A 76 3.75 11.24 7.87
CA THR A 76 4.47 11.56 9.11
C THR A 76 5.81 10.82 9.27
N ASP A 77 6.05 9.78 8.47
CA ASP A 77 7.32 9.04 8.47
C ASP A 77 8.43 9.76 7.69
N PHE A 78 8.12 10.89 7.07
CA PHE A 78 9.01 11.61 6.18
C PHE A 78 9.27 13.03 6.63
N ASN A 79 10.48 13.51 6.34
CA ASN A 79 10.83 14.92 6.44
C ASN A 79 10.81 15.56 5.06
N LEU A 80 10.23 16.74 4.94
CA LEU A 80 10.23 17.51 3.72
C LEU A 80 11.65 18.04 3.43
N ILE A 81 12.15 17.77 2.22
CA ILE A 81 13.39 18.38 1.72
C ILE A 81 13.04 19.64 0.95
N LYS A 82 12.21 19.55 -0.08
CA LYS A 82 11.71 20.69 -0.85
C LYS A 82 10.48 20.33 -1.66
N VAL A 83 9.72 21.33 -2.04
CA VAL A 83 8.62 21.19 -3.01
C VAL A 83 9.23 21.23 -4.41
N ILE A 84 8.95 20.22 -5.24
CA ILE A 84 9.48 20.10 -6.59
C ILE A 84 8.44 20.34 -7.68
N GLY A 85 7.16 20.38 -7.33
CA GLY A 85 6.09 20.67 -8.27
C GLY A 85 4.80 21.07 -7.57
N ARG A 86 4.08 22.01 -8.17
CA ARG A 86 2.73 22.40 -7.75
C ARG A 86 1.84 22.52 -8.98
N GLY A 87 0.60 22.12 -8.86
CA GLY A 87 -0.40 22.22 -9.91
C GLY A 87 -1.82 22.27 -9.35
N ALA A 88 -2.80 22.34 -10.25
CA ALA A 88 -4.21 22.33 -9.87
C ALA A 88 -4.60 21.05 -9.10
N PHE A 89 -3.84 19.99 -9.27
CA PHE A 89 -4.12 18.66 -8.72
C PHE A 89 -3.45 18.39 -7.39
N GLY A 90 -2.57 19.25 -6.95
CA GLY A 90 -1.87 19.04 -5.69
C GLY A 90 -0.39 19.42 -5.79
N GLU A 91 0.43 18.76 -5.02
CA GLU A 91 1.83 19.10 -4.83
C GLU A 91 2.69 17.85 -4.88
N VAL A 92 3.88 17.97 -5.47
CA VAL A 92 4.91 16.95 -5.41
C VAL A 92 6.06 17.45 -4.54
N GLN A 93 6.40 16.66 -3.54
CA GLN A 93 7.44 16.97 -2.56
C GLN A 93 8.58 15.98 -2.66
N LEU A 94 9.82 16.49 -2.56
CA LEU A 94 10.99 15.65 -2.30
C LEU A 94 11.07 15.45 -0.79
N VAL A 95 11.03 14.21 -0.34
CA VAL A 95 10.98 13.86 1.08
C VAL A 95 12.02 12.78 1.41
N ARG A 96 12.45 12.75 2.66
CA ARG A 96 13.38 11.75 3.17
C ARG A 96 12.70 10.93 4.26
N HIS A 97 12.74 9.61 4.13
CA HIS A 97 12.25 8.72 5.17
C HIS A 97 13.11 8.85 6.43
N ARG A 98 12.49 9.05 7.59
CA ARG A 98 13.19 9.37 8.84
C ARG A 98 14.12 8.25 9.31
N SER A 99 13.67 7.00 9.22
CA SER A 99 14.45 5.86 9.70
C SER A 99 15.45 5.32 8.68
N THR A 100 15.07 5.17 7.41
CA THR A 100 15.94 4.59 6.39
C THR A 100 16.84 5.63 5.70
N LYS A 101 16.53 6.93 5.81
CA LYS A 101 17.20 8.04 5.14
C LYS A 101 17.07 8.02 3.61
N LYS A 102 16.27 7.12 3.06
CA LYS A 102 15.99 7.08 1.62
C LYS A 102 15.15 8.28 1.19
N VAL A 103 15.38 8.73 -0.04
CA VAL A 103 14.70 9.89 -0.63
C VAL A 103 13.60 9.41 -1.58
N TYR A 104 12.43 10.03 -1.48
CA TYR A 104 11.24 9.71 -2.28
C TYR A 104 10.64 10.99 -2.85
N ALA A 105 9.94 10.85 -3.97
CA ALA A 105 8.96 11.84 -4.40
C ALA A 105 7.60 11.46 -3.83
N MET A 106 7.00 12.35 -3.07
CA MET A 106 5.66 12.16 -2.48
C MET A 106 4.68 13.08 -3.20
N LYS A 107 3.67 12.49 -3.82
CA LYS A 107 2.61 13.23 -4.48
C LYS A 107 1.44 13.39 -3.52
N LEU A 108 1.10 14.62 -3.21
CA LEU A 108 -0.05 14.98 -2.39
C LEU A 108 -1.19 15.38 -3.32
N LEU A 109 -2.29 14.67 -3.24
CA LEU A 109 -3.49 14.95 -4.03
C LEU A 109 -4.50 15.74 -3.21
N SER A 110 -5.26 16.63 -3.86
CA SER A 110 -6.37 17.30 -3.20
C SER A 110 -7.45 16.28 -2.80
N LYS A 111 -8.26 16.63 -1.80
CA LYS A 111 -9.38 15.75 -1.38
C LYS A 111 -10.31 15.38 -2.53
N TYR A 112 -10.56 16.32 -3.44
CA TYR A 112 -11.39 16.10 -4.60
C TYR A 112 -10.83 15.00 -5.50
N GLU A 113 -9.53 15.02 -5.75
CA GLU A 113 -8.87 14.02 -6.57
C GLU A 113 -8.69 12.69 -5.88
N MET A 114 -8.46 12.71 -4.57
CA MET A 114 -8.44 11.49 -3.76
C MET A 114 -9.75 10.71 -3.87
N VAL A 115 -10.88 11.42 -3.93
CA VAL A 115 -12.21 10.80 -4.11
C VAL A 115 -12.38 10.28 -5.54
N SER A 116 -11.96 11.07 -6.55
CA SER A 116 -12.12 10.69 -7.97
C SER A 116 -11.20 9.55 -8.39
N LEU A 117 -9.99 9.51 -7.87
CA LEU A 117 -8.97 8.54 -8.27
C LEU A 117 -8.80 7.40 -7.27
N ASN A 118 -9.49 7.47 -6.15
CA ASN A 118 -9.37 6.51 -5.05
C ASN A 118 -7.91 6.32 -4.56
N GLN A 119 -7.08 7.34 -4.75
CA GLN A 119 -5.67 7.35 -4.35
C GLN A 119 -5.42 8.43 -3.32
N LYS A 120 -4.69 8.12 -2.28
CA LYS A 120 -4.39 9.07 -1.20
C LYS A 120 -3.00 9.68 -1.32
N ILE A 121 -1.98 8.87 -1.45
CA ILE A 121 -0.59 9.31 -1.54
C ILE A 121 0.15 8.32 -2.43
N VAL A 122 0.95 8.84 -3.35
CA VAL A 122 1.80 8.03 -4.21
C VAL A 122 3.26 8.33 -3.87
N PHE A 123 4.02 7.28 -3.61
CA PHE A 123 5.45 7.37 -3.38
C PHE A 123 6.20 6.82 -4.58
N SER A 124 7.21 7.55 -5.03
CA SER A 124 8.15 7.06 -6.03
C SER A 124 9.57 7.20 -5.51
N THR A 125 10.35 6.15 -5.68
CA THR A 125 11.78 6.17 -5.31
C THR A 125 12.55 7.09 -6.24
N PHE A 126 13.42 7.84 -5.67
CA PHE A 126 14.31 8.73 -6.42
C PHE A 126 15.66 8.08 -6.64
#